data_f4b9da4a52ed39a152d4b953d87066d2
#
_entry.id   f4b9da4a52ed39a152d4b953d87066d2
#
_cell.length_a   1.000
_cell.length_b   1.000
_cell.length_c   1.000
_cell.angle_alpha   90.00
_cell.angle_beta   90.00
_cell.angle_gamma   90.00
#
_symmetry.space_group_name_H-M   'P 1'
#
loop_
_entity.id
_entity.type
_entity.pdbx_description
1 polymer ?
#
loop_
_entity_poly.entity_id
_entity_poly.type
_entity_poly.pdbx_seq_one_letter_code
_entity_poly.pdbx_strand_id
1 'polypeptide(L)'
;MPIPVVKLVAAALFLGGSLAHITDAYAQVQTRTLRFPSASNKGHPQVQGVEKFAELVSQKSGGKITVRPFPGGTLGPDLQVVSAMQGGTIDLNVMNASLLAGNVKEMAVLDFPYLFDNAAEADAVIDGAIGKKLIDKLPAKGLVGLAYWDLGFREMHTRSKPVAKADDLRGLKMRVIPTPIYVDFMNATGANAVPMPFTETYTALEQGAIDGMTNPLLNIPDGKYNEVSKHLTLTNHMYTPQIVIASKRTWDKLSEEERKILQVGGHRDNRLSAEGGAGRGREGARPA
;
A
#
# COMPACT_ATOMS: atom_id res chain seq x y z
N MET A 1 13.45 95.83 30.56
CA MET A 1 13.77 94.95 29.43
C MET A 1 13.57 93.51 29.93
N PRO A 2 12.56 92.84 29.49
CA PRO A 2 12.32 91.44 29.91
C PRO A 2 12.97 90.43 28.92
N ILE A 3 13.58 89.38 29.48
CA ILE A 3 14.20 88.24 28.79
C ILE A 3 13.12 87.25 28.42
N PRO A 4 13.07 86.75 27.21
CA PRO A 4 12.01 85.79 26.81
C PRO A 4 12.32 84.36 27.29
N VAL A 5 11.32 83.73 27.85
CA VAL A 5 11.32 82.36 28.32
C VAL A 5 11.35 81.39 27.10
N VAL A 6 12.46 80.67 27.00
CA VAL A 6 12.60 79.58 26.02
C VAL A 6 11.77 78.38 26.50
N LYS A 7 10.70 78.06 25.76
CA LYS A 7 9.90 76.82 25.95
C LYS A 7 10.70 75.64 25.44
N LEU A 8 11.18 74.77 26.36
CA LEU A 8 11.68 73.44 26.03
C LEU A 8 10.51 72.57 25.64
N VAL A 9 10.43 72.25 24.37
CA VAL A 9 9.52 71.25 23.89
C VAL A 9 10.21 69.85 24.00
N ALA A 10 9.82 69.09 25.03
CA ALA A 10 10.24 67.70 25.15
C ALA A 10 9.58 66.85 24.03
N ALA A 11 10.39 66.50 23.03
CA ALA A 11 10.00 65.49 22.05
C ALA A 11 10.06 64.11 22.69
N ALA A 12 8.93 63.61 23.13
CA ALA A 12 8.80 62.17 23.52
C ALA A 12 8.89 61.32 22.29
N LEU A 13 10.05 60.73 22.06
CA LEU A 13 10.26 59.67 21.10
C LEU A 13 9.49 58.43 21.57
N PHE A 14 8.28 58.22 20.99
CA PHE A 14 7.61 56.96 21.04
C PHE A 14 8.43 55.96 20.22
N LEU A 15 9.36 55.25 20.84
CA LEU A 15 9.86 53.97 20.32
C LEU A 15 8.71 52.94 20.42
N GLY A 16 7.84 52.98 19.45
CA GLY A 16 6.91 51.89 19.18
C GLY A 16 7.73 50.67 18.76
N GLY A 17 8.13 49.86 19.72
CA GLY A 17 8.65 48.56 19.47
C GLY A 17 7.58 47.75 18.76
N SER A 18 7.68 47.65 17.43
CA SER A 18 6.99 46.62 16.66
C SER A 18 7.55 45.27 17.11
N LEU A 19 6.93 44.69 18.14
CA LEU A 19 7.00 43.25 18.37
C LEU A 19 6.44 42.62 17.09
N ALA A 20 7.34 42.36 16.12
CA ALA A 20 7.10 41.43 15.09
C ALA A 20 6.78 40.10 15.80
N HIS A 21 5.48 39.82 15.95
CA HIS A 21 5.05 38.47 16.19
C HIS A 21 5.55 37.65 14.99
N ILE A 22 6.72 37.04 15.14
CA ILE A 22 7.11 35.89 14.37
C ILE A 22 6.10 34.85 14.81
N THR A 23 4.89 34.90 14.26
CA THR A 23 4.02 33.76 14.19
C THR A 23 4.83 32.78 13.38
N ASP A 24 5.45 31.81 14.06
CA ASP A 24 5.86 30.58 13.40
C ASP A 24 4.71 30.18 12.54
N ALA A 25 4.84 30.40 11.25
CA ALA A 25 3.91 29.90 10.26
C ALA A 25 4.13 28.38 10.21
N TYR A 26 3.75 27.69 11.29
CA TYR A 26 3.45 26.28 11.20
C TYR A 26 2.43 26.19 10.07
N ALA A 27 2.86 25.63 8.96
CA ALA A 27 2.04 25.54 7.77
C ALA A 27 0.75 24.83 8.18
N GLN A 28 -0.29 25.63 8.34
CA GLN A 28 -1.55 25.20 8.96
C GLN A 28 -2.11 24.06 8.14
N VAL A 29 -2.40 22.92 8.80
CA VAL A 29 -3.07 21.79 8.16
C VAL A 29 -4.34 22.28 7.49
N GLN A 30 -4.47 22.07 6.18
CA GLN A 30 -5.61 22.51 5.38
C GLN A 30 -6.71 21.44 5.38
N THR A 31 -7.95 21.87 5.17
CA THR A 31 -9.07 20.94 4.96
C THR A 31 -8.91 20.24 3.62
N ARG A 32 -8.81 18.90 3.65
CA ARG A 32 -8.60 18.05 2.47
C ARG A 32 -9.44 16.79 2.54
N THR A 33 -9.84 16.29 1.38
CA THR A 33 -10.41 14.96 1.23
C THR A 33 -9.52 14.17 0.26
N LEU A 34 -8.97 13.05 0.73
CA LEU A 34 -8.08 12.18 -0.04
C LEU A 34 -8.80 10.86 -0.35
N ARG A 35 -8.70 10.40 -1.59
CA ARG A 35 -9.27 9.12 -2.06
C ARG A 35 -8.25 8.02 -1.89
N PHE A 36 -8.66 6.91 -1.26
CA PHE A 36 -7.79 5.76 -1.00
C PHE A 36 -8.47 4.45 -1.45
N PRO A 37 -8.36 4.08 -2.74
CA PRO A 37 -8.85 2.80 -3.23
C PRO A 37 -8.01 1.61 -2.76
N SER A 38 -8.65 0.44 -2.82
CA SER A 38 -8.06 -0.87 -2.63
C SER A 38 -8.78 -1.89 -3.52
N ALA A 39 -8.06 -2.84 -4.09
CA ALA A 39 -8.67 -3.92 -4.86
C ALA A 39 -9.37 -4.96 -3.98
N SER A 40 -9.03 -5.05 -2.68
CA SER A 40 -9.64 -5.95 -1.70
C SER A 40 -11.02 -5.46 -1.27
N ASN A 41 -11.90 -6.40 -0.89
CA ASN A 41 -13.28 -6.11 -0.47
C ASN A 41 -13.33 -5.56 0.96
N LYS A 42 -14.47 -4.99 1.31
CA LYS A 42 -14.73 -4.52 2.67
C LYS A 42 -14.67 -5.71 3.65
N GLY A 43 -13.93 -5.55 4.74
CA GLY A 43 -13.70 -6.60 5.75
C GLY A 43 -12.32 -7.26 5.62
N HIS A 44 -11.67 -7.17 4.48
CA HIS A 44 -10.30 -7.65 4.31
C HIS A 44 -9.31 -6.86 5.21
N PRO A 45 -8.28 -7.51 5.83
CA PRO A 45 -7.30 -6.83 6.67
C PRO A 45 -6.62 -5.63 5.99
N GLN A 46 -6.38 -5.68 4.68
CA GLN A 46 -5.84 -4.55 3.92
C GLN A 46 -6.80 -3.33 3.97
N VAL A 47 -8.11 -3.55 3.83
CA VAL A 47 -9.13 -2.48 3.91
C VAL A 47 -9.26 -1.96 5.33
N GLN A 48 -9.20 -2.84 6.33
CA GLN A 48 -9.15 -2.43 7.74
C GLN A 48 -7.91 -1.56 8.02
N GLY A 49 -6.76 -1.88 7.41
CA GLY A 49 -5.56 -1.04 7.44
C GLY A 49 -5.80 0.34 6.82
N VAL A 50 -6.51 0.42 5.69
CA VAL A 50 -6.91 1.69 5.06
C VAL A 50 -7.86 2.49 5.95
N GLU A 51 -8.83 1.83 6.60
CA GLU A 51 -9.75 2.45 7.56
C GLU A 51 -8.99 2.99 8.78
N LYS A 52 -8.04 2.20 9.31
CA LYS A 52 -7.17 2.65 10.42
C LYS A 52 -6.27 3.81 10.04
N PHE A 53 -5.69 3.77 8.84
CA PHE A 53 -4.94 4.90 8.28
C PHE A 53 -5.82 6.16 8.24
N ALA A 54 -7.05 6.05 7.75
CA ALA A 54 -8.01 7.17 7.67
C ALA A 54 -8.33 7.74 9.05
N GLU A 55 -8.56 6.87 10.05
CA GLU A 55 -8.79 7.28 11.44
C GLU A 55 -7.59 8.07 12.00
N LEU A 56 -6.38 7.52 11.88
CA LEU A 56 -5.16 8.15 12.40
C LEU A 56 -4.88 9.49 11.74
N VAL A 57 -5.05 9.59 10.42
CA VAL A 57 -4.88 10.85 9.69
C VAL A 57 -5.90 11.88 10.14
N SER A 58 -7.16 11.49 10.33
CA SER A 58 -8.20 12.38 10.84
C SER A 58 -7.86 12.88 12.25
N GLN A 59 -7.51 11.97 13.18
CA GLN A 59 -7.13 12.32 14.55
C GLN A 59 -5.95 13.29 14.58
N LYS A 60 -4.86 12.98 13.86
CA LYS A 60 -3.63 13.80 13.87
C LYS A 60 -3.78 15.15 13.18
N SER A 61 -4.70 15.25 12.23
CA SER A 61 -5.02 16.51 11.55
C SER A 61 -6.09 17.34 12.26
N GLY A 62 -6.61 16.90 13.41
CA GLY A 62 -7.74 17.54 14.09
C GLY A 62 -9.01 17.54 13.21
N GLY A 63 -9.23 16.49 12.43
CA GLY A 63 -10.38 16.33 11.53
C GLY A 63 -10.25 17.10 10.21
N LYS A 64 -9.16 17.82 9.97
CA LYS A 64 -8.99 18.63 8.75
C LYS A 64 -8.70 17.77 7.51
N ILE A 65 -7.98 16.65 7.65
CA ILE A 65 -7.72 15.72 6.55
C ILE A 65 -8.64 14.51 6.70
N THR A 66 -9.50 14.31 5.73
CA THR A 66 -10.39 13.15 5.63
C THR A 66 -9.86 12.22 4.56
N VAL A 67 -9.55 10.97 4.90
CA VAL A 67 -9.23 9.92 3.93
C VAL A 67 -10.48 9.08 3.70
N ARG A 68 -10.90 8.92 2.44
CA ARG A 68 -12.08 8.15 2.05
C ARG A 68 -11.65 6.82 1.44
N PRO A 69 -11.94 5.68 2.11
CA PRO A 69 -11.70 4.35 1.54
C PRO A 69 -12.64 4.05 0.36
N PHE A 70 -12.11 3.37 -0.67
CA PHE A 70 -12.85 2.85 -1.82
C PHE A 70 -12.45 1.39 -2.07
N PRO A 71 -13.03 0.43 -1.30
CA PRO A 71 -12.69 -0.99 -1.41
C PRO A 71 -13.29 -1.64 -2.67
N GLY A 72 -12.85 -2.89 -2.96
CA GLY A 72 -13.43 -3.74 -4.01
C GLY A 72 -13.12 -3.29 -5.43
N GLY A 73 -12.04 -2.52 -5.64
CA GLY A 73 -11.66 -2.07 -6.98
C GLY A 73 -12.65 -1.09 -7.63
N THR A 74 -13.48 -0.40 -6.83
CA THR A 74 -14.54 0.50 -7.32
C THR A 74 -14.02 1.70 -8.09
N LEU A 75 -12.73 2.06 -7.95
CA LEU A 75 -12.09 3.11 -8.74
C LEU A 75 -11.19 2.55 -9.86
N GLY A 76 -11.33 1.27 -10.17
CA GLY A 76 -10.59 0.56 -11.22
C GLY A 76 -9.51 -0.39 -10.69
N PRO A 77 -8.93 -1.20 -11.58
CA PRO A 77 -7.81 -2.09 -11.25
C PRO A 77 -6.54 -1.30 -10.93
N ASP A 78 -5.62 -1.91 -10.14
CA ASP A 78 -4.45 -1.25 -9.58
C ASP A 78 -3.61 -0.45 -10.58
N LEU A 79 -3.34 -0.97 -11.78
CA LEU A 79 -2.55 -0.25 -12.78
C LEU A 79 -3.26 0.98 -13.35
N GLN A 80 -4.59 0.96 -13.45
CA GLN A 80 -5.38 2.15 -13.80
C GLN A 80 -5.34 3.18 -12.67
N VAL A 81 -5.44 2.71 -11.41
CA VAL A 81 -5.31 3.56 -10.23
C VAL A 81 -3.94 4.24 -10.21
N VAL A 82 -2.84 3.51 -10.48
CA VAL A 82 -1.49 4.09 -10.60
C VAL A 82 -1.45 5.20 -11.64
N SER A 83 -2.01 4.97 -12.83
CA SER A 83 -2.08 5.99 -13.89
C SER A 83 -2.89 7.22 -13.44
N ALA A 84 -4.01 7.01 -12.75
CA ALA A 84 -4.85 8.07 -12.19
C ALA A 84 -4.13 8.86 -11.09
N MET A 85 -3.31 8.20 -10.27
CA MET A 85 -2.45 8.85 -9.27
C MET A 85 -1.37 9.72 -9.92
N GLN A 86 -0.72 9.23 -10.96
CA GLN A 86 0.25 10.02 -11.75
C GLN A 86 -0.42 11.23 -12.41
N GLY A 87 -1.67 11.09 -12.83
CA GLY A 87 -2.54 12.17 -13.30
C GLY A 87 -3.02 13.13 -12.20
N GLY A 88 -2.97 12.73 -10.93
CA GLY A 88 -3.42 13.52 -9.77
C GLY A 88 -4.93 13.47 -9.50
N THR A 89 -5.63 12.46 -10.05
CA THR A 89 -7.07 12.26 -9.84
C THR A 89 -7.38 11.29 -8.70
N ILE A 90 -6.41 10.47 -8.26
CA ILE A 90 -6.45 9.62 -7.06
C ILE A 90 -5.26 9.99 -6.19
N ASP A 91 -5.46 10.00 -4.88
CA ASP A 91 -4.50 10.55 -3.92
C ASP A 91 -3.59 9.49 -3.30
N LEU A 92 -4.15 8.35 -2.91
CA LEU A 92 -3.49 7.25 -2.22
C LEU A 92 -3.86 5.92 -2.88
N ASN A 93 -3.05 4.87 -2.68
CA ASN A 93 -3.41 3.48 -3.00
C ASN A 93 -2.60 2.52 -2.13
N VAL A 94 -3.11 1.29 -1.97
CA VAL A 94 -2.38 0.14 -1.45
C VAL A 94 -2.51 -1.01 -2.43
N MET A 95 -1.38 -1.58 -2.86
CA MET A 95 -1.32 -2.61 -3.90
C MET A 95 -0.08 -3.48 -3.75
N ASN A 96 -0.01 -4.60 -4.47
CA ASN A 96 1.23 -5.38 -4.54
C ASN A 96 2.39 -4.53 -5.09
N ALA A 97 3.54 -4.55 -4.39
CA ALA A 97 4.68 -3.70 -4.71
C ALA A 97 5.25 -3.98 -6.11
N SER A 98 5.24 -5.22 -6.57
CA SER A 98 5.79 -5.59 -7.89
C SER A 98 4.97 -5.07 -9.07
N LEU A 99 3.71 -4.68 -8.86
CA LEU A 99 2.93 -3.99 -9.90
C LEU A 99 3.56 -2.67 -10.34
N LEU A 100 4.42 -2.09 -9.49
CA LEU A 100 5.22 -0.91 -9.84
C LEU A 100 6.48 -1.23 -10.64
N ALA A 101 6.75 -2.50 -10.96
CA ALA A 101 7.94 -2.87 -11.76
C ALA A 101 7.97 -2.22 -13.16
N GLY A 102 6.79 -1.93 -13.73
CA GLY A 102 6.70 -1.14 -14.96
C GLY A 102 7.20 0.31 -14.82
N ASN A 103 7.17 0.85 -13.61
CA ASN A 103 7.65 2.19 -13.28
C ASN A 103 9.10 2.15 -12.76
N VAL A 104 9.39 1.22 -11.85
CA VAL A 104 10.68 0.97 -11.20
C VAL A 104 10.95 -0.53 -11.25
N LYS A 105 11.73 -1.00 -12.21
CA LYS A 105 11.95 -2.42 -12.49
C LYS A 105 12.45 -3.21 -11.26
N GLU A 106 13.21 -2.56 -10.39
CA GLU A 106 13.76 -3.16 -9.18
C GLU A 106 12.69 -3.54 -8.14
N MET A 107 11.48 -3.00 -8.24
CA MET A 107 10.36 -3.42 -7.37
C MET A 107 10.02 -4.91 -7.52
N ALA A 108 10.33 -5.52 -8.68
CA ALA A 108 10.11 -6.94 -8.89
C ALA A 108 10.94 -7.84 -7.97
N VAL A 109 12.06 -7.34 -7.42
CA VAL A 109 12.97 -8.15 -6.59
C VAL A 109 12.29 -8.71 -5.35
N LEU A 110 11.32 -7.99 -4.80
CA LEU A 110 10.63 -8.39 -3.57
C LEU A 110 9.70 -9.60 -3.76
N ASP A 111 9.31 -9.89 -5.01
CA ASP A 111 8.43 -11.00 -5.37
C ASP A 111 9.19 -12.17 -6.03
N PHE A 112 10.52 -12.27 -5.84
CA PHE A 112 11.25 -13.44 -6.33
C PHE A 112 10.78 -14.70 -5.61
N PRO A 113 10.58 -15.81 -6.34
CA PRO A 113 10.19 -17.08 -5.73
C PRO A 113 11.22 -17.55 -4.69
N TYR A 114 10.73 -18.00 -3.54
CA TYR A 114 11.55 -18.55 -2.44
C TYR A 114 12.68 -17.61 -1.95
N LEU A 115 12.50 -16.29 -2.11
CA LEU A 115 13.47 -15.29 -1.65
C LEU A 115 13.56 -15.22 -0.13
N PHE A 116 12.45 -15.45 0.56
CA PHE A 116 12.33 -15.35 2.01
C PHE A 116 11.83 -16.67 2.60
N ASP A 117 12.42 -17.11 3.69
CA ASP A 117 12.01 -18.31 4.41
C ASP A 117 10.80 -18.06 5.31
N ASN A 118 10.61 -16.82 5.78
CA ASN A 118 9.54 -16.43 6.68
C ASN A 118 9.24 -14.93 6.61
N ALA A 119 8.11 -14.54 7.21
CA ALA A 119 7.65 -13.14 7.19
C ALA A 119 8.61 -12.19 7.94
N ALA A 120 9.26 -12.65 9.02
CA ALA A 120 10.17 -11.79 9.77
C ALA A 120 11.42 -11.42 8.96
N GLU A 121 11.93 -12.34 8.15
CA GLU A 121 13.03 -12.06 7.22
C GLU A 121 12.60 -11.09 6.12
N ALA A 122 11.45 -11.33 5.50
CA ALA A 122 10.89 -10.42 4.50
C ALA A 122 10.72 -9.01 5.08
N ASP A 123 10.17 -8.94 6.28
CA ASP A 123 9.96 -7.69 7.02
C ASP A 123 11.26 -6.94 7.29
N ALA A 124 12.31 -7.63 7.73
CA ALA A 124 13.61 -7.01 7.99
C ALA A 124 14.22 -6.39 6.72
N VAL A 125 14.00 -7.00 5.56
CA VAL A 125 14.48 -6.50 4.26
C VAL A 125 13.65 -5.30 3.78
N ILE A 126 12.32 -5.41 3.80
CA ILE A 126 11.44 -4.39 3.23
C ILE A 126 11.30 -3.15 4.13
N ASP A 127 11.38 -3.30 5.46
CA ASP A 127 11.41 -2.16 6.38
C ASP A 127 12.82 -1.57 6.54
N GLY A 128 13.83 -2.29 6.02
CA GLY A 128 15.24 -1.89 6.07
C GLY A 128 15.70 -1.01 4.91
N ALA A 129 17.01 -0.94 4.75
CA ALA A 129 17.66 -0.09 3.74
C ALA A 129 17.27 -0.46 2.29
N ILE A 130 16.98 -1.73 2.00
CA ILE A 130 16.60 -2.19 0.66
C ILE A 130 15.21 -1.65 0.30
N GLY A 131 14.21 -1.87 1.16
CA GLY A 131 12.87 -1.34 0.92
C GLY A 131 12.85 0.17 0.82
N LYS A 132 13.60 0.88 1.70
CA LYS A 132 13.76 2.33 1.60
C LYS A 132 14.36 2.75 0.25
N LYS A 133 15.43 2.09 -0.22
CA LYS A 133 16.07 2.39 -1.51
C LYS A 133 15.11 2.20 -2.69
N LEU A 134 14.18 1.26 -2.59
CA LEU A 134 13.15 1.03 -3.62
C LEU A 134 12.11 2.16 -3.60
N ILE A 135 11.61 2.53 -2.43
CA ILE A 135 10.65 3.63 -2.25
C ILE A 135 11.23 4.95 -2.77
N ASP A 136 12.50 5.23 -2.52
CA ASP A 136 13.18 6.47 -2.91
C ASP A 136 13.26 6.67 -4.44
N LYS A 137 12.99 5.63 -5.25
CA LYS A 137 12.94 5.73 -6.72
C LYS A 137 11.58 6.17 -7.26
N LEU A 138 10.52 6.04 -6.48
CA LEU A 138 9.15 6.31 -6.91
C LEU A 138 8.86 7.78 -7.24
N PRO A 139 9.44 8.79 -6.56
CA PRO A 139 9.16 10.19 -6.87
C PRO A 139 9.49 10.59 -8.31
N ALA A 140 10.52 10.02 -8.91
CA ALA A 140 10.86 10.23 -10.32
C ALA A 140 9.79 9.67 -11.29
N LYS A 141 8.87 8.85 -10.77
CA LYS A 141 7.76 8.23 -11.51
C LYS A 141 6.39 8.81 -11.14
N GLY A 142 6.37 9.95 -10.46
CA GLY A 142 5.12 10.63 -10.08
C GLY A 142 4.38 10.01 -8.89
N LEU A 143 5.05 9.17 -8.11
CA LEU A 143 4.51 8.48 -6.94
C LEU A 143 5.40 8.73 -5.72
N VAL A 144 4.85 8.60 -4.52
CA VAL A 144 5.60 8.66 -3.25
C VAL A 144 5.24 7.43 -2.43
N GLY A 145 6.22 6.61 -2.08
CA GLY A 145 5.99 5.47 -1.20
C GLY A 145 5.94 5.93 0.26
N LEU A 146 4.95 5.45 0.99
CA LEU A 146 4.73 5.80 2.39
C LEU A 146 5.18 4.68 3.33
N ALA A 147 4.83 3.44 3.01
CA ALA A 147 5.15 2.27 3.82
C ALA A 147 4.96 0.99 3.01
N TYR A 148 5.50 -0.11 3.53
CA TYR A 148 5.10 -1.45 3.12
C TYR A 148 4.14 -2.05 4.15
N TRP A 149 3.20 -2.85 3.63
CA TRP A 149 2.29 -3.68 4.42
C TRP A 149 2.46 -5.13 4.04
N ASP A 150 2.08 -6.03 4.94
CA ASP A 150 2.15 -7.46 4.72
C ASP A 150 0.84 -8.01 4.15
N LEU A 151 0.91 -8.93 3.19
CA LEU A 151 -0.23 -9.72 2.76
C LEU A 151 0.02 -11.21 2.97
N GLY A 152 1.28 -11.61 3.18
CA GLY A 152 1.69 -12.98 3.45
C GLY A 152 2.23 -13.72 2.23
N PHE A 153 2.56 -14.98 2.46
CA PHE A 153 3.02 -15.89 1.43
C PHE A 153 1.88 -16.38 0.55
N ARG A 154 2.19 -16.62 -0.71
CA ARG A 154 1.26 -17.10 -1.72
C ARG A 154 1.24 -18.61 -1.76
N GLU A 155 0.03 -19.11 -1.96
CA GLU A 155 -0.29 -20.51 -2.08
C GLU A 155 -0.89 -20.81 -3.45
N MET A 156 -0.88 -22.08 -3.87
CA MET A 156 -1.52 -22.52 -5.11
C MET A 156 -2.99 -22.88 -4.86
N HIS A 157 -3.86 -22.35 -5.67
CA HIS A 157 -5.30 -22.62 -5.66
C HIS A 157 -5.75 -23.12 -7.00
N THR A 158 -6.48 -24.25 -7.05
CA THR A 158 -6.99 -24.82 -8.28
C THR A 158 -8.44 -25.22 -8.14
N ARG A 159 -9.17 -25.18 -9.28
CA ARG A 159 -10.61 -25.49 -9.34
C ARG A 159 -10.91 -26.97 -9.14
N SER A 160 -10.29 -27.83 -9.91
CA SER A 160 -10.74 -29.21 -10.17
C SER A 160 -9.76 -30.30 -9.80
N LYS A 161 -8.47 -30.00 -9.64
CA LYS A 161 -7.48 -31.02 -9.25
C LYS A 161 -6.47 -30.44 -8.25
N PRO A 162 -6.01 -31.28 -7.29
CA PRO A 162 -4.94 -30.87 -6.38
C PRO A 162 -3.60 -30.75 -7.12
N VAL A 163 -2.69 -29.96 -6.55
CA VAL A 163 -1.31 -29.81 -6.99
C VAL A 163 -0.42 -30.32 -5.87
N ALA A 164 0.17 -31.51 -6.06
CA ALA A 164 1.12 -32.11 -5.10
C ALA A 164 2.58 -31.87 -5.49
N LYS A 165 2.86 -31.64 -6.76
CA LYS A 165 4.18 -31.35 -7.33
C LYS A 165 4.07 -30.39 -8.51
N ALA A 166 5.18 -29.78 -8.91
CA ALA A 166 5.20 -28.82 -10.00
C ALA A 166 4.64 -29.37 -11.32
N ASP A 167 4.87 -30.65 -11.64
CA ASP A 167 4.34 -31.27 -12.85
C ASP A 167 2.82 -31.31 -12.92
N ASP A 168 2.12 -31.24 -11.79
CA ASP A 168 0.66 -31.20 -11.74
C ASP A 168 0.08 -29.89 -12.27
N LEU A 169 0.90 -28.84 -12.34
CA LEU A 169 0.56 -27.55 -12.93
C LEU A 169 0.63 -27.55 -14.46
N ARG A 170 1.31 -28.54 -15.06
CA ARG A 170 1.53 -28.58 -16.52
C ARG A 170 0.24 -28.43 -17.31
N GLY A 171 0.22 -27.44 -18.18
CA GLY A 171 -0.91 -27.13 -19.06
C GLY A 171 -2.10 -26.43 -18.40
N LEU A 172 -2.13 -26.26 -17.07
CA LEU A 172 -3.17 -25.50 -16.39
C LEU A 172 -3.06 -24.01 -16.72
N LYS A 173 -4.18 -23.36 -16.92
CA LYS A 173 -4.29 -21.91 -17.05
C LYS A 173 -4.29 -21.30 -15.64
N MET A 174 -3.17 -20.79 -15.22
CA MET A 174 -2.98 -20.24 -13.87
C MET A 174 -2.98 -18.73 -13.90
N ARG A 175 -3.96 -18.09 -13.25
CA ARG A 175 -3.95 -16.64 -13.11
C ARG A 175 -2.75 -16.20 -12.29
N VAL A 176 -2.10 -15.15 -12.77
CA VAL A 176 -0.99 -14.48 -12.09
C VAL A 176 -1.21 -12.97 -12.02
N ILE A 177 -0.48 -12.33 -11.11
CA ILE A 177 -0.36 -10.86 -11.10
C ILE A 177 0.30 -10.43 -12.41
N PRO A 178 -0.18 -9.35 -13.10
CA PRO A 178 0.31 -8.95 -14.41
C PRO A 178 1.69 -8.27 -14.34
N THR A 179 2.69 -9.03 -13.93
CA THR A 179 4.11 -8.61 -13.91
C THR A 179 4.99 -9.74 -14.45
N PRO A 180 6.12 -9.43 -15.09
CA PRO A 180 7.00 -10.44 -15.71
C PRO A 180 7.41 -11.56 -14.76
N ILE A 181 7.80 -11.22 -13.52
CA ILE A 181 8.29 -12.23 -12.54
C ILE A 181 7.25 -13.33 -12.25
N TYR A 182 5.96 -12.97 -12.16
CA TYR A 182 4.89 -13.94 -11.93
C TYR A 182 4.60 -14.78 -13.18
N VAL A 183 4.64 -14.15 -14.37
CA VAL A 183 4.45 -14.85 -15.64
C VAL A 183 5.57 -15.86 -15.86
N ASP A 184 6.81 -15.45 -15.69
CA ASP A 184 8.00 -16.29 -15.90
C ASP A 184 8.04 -17.47 -14.91
N PHE A 185 7.77 -17.19 -13.62
CA PHE A 185 7.69 -18.22 -12.60
C PHE A 185 6.64 -19.27 -12.94
N MET A 186 5.42 -18.84 -13.27
CA MET A 186 4.33 -19.77 -13.54
C MET A 186 4.59 -20.58 -14.82
N ASN A 187 5.08 -19.96 -15.88
CA ASN A 187 5.43 -20.66 -17.10
C ASN A 187 6.57 -21.66 -16.89
N ALA A 188 7.54 -21.37 -16.01
CA ALA A 188 8.63 -22.27 -15.66
C ALA A 188 8.13 -23.59 -15.01
N THR A 189 6.96 -23.60 -14.38
CA THR A 189 6.32 -24.83 -13.85
C THR A 189 5.66 -25.67 -14.94
N GLY A 190 5.60 -25.19 -16.18
CA GLY A 190 4.87 -25.84 -17.30
C GLY A 190 3.38 -25.46 -17.35
N ALA A 191 2.91 -24.61 -16.46
CA ALA A 191 1.56 -24.01 -16.55
C ALA A 191 1.51 -22.95 -17.64
N ASN A 192 0.29 -22.54 -18.00
CA ASN A 192 0.04 -21.39 -18.87
C ASN A 192 -0.31 -20.21 -17.98
N ALA A 193 0.60 -19.27 -17.82
CA ALA A 193 0.36 -18.06 -17.05
C ALA A 193 -0.68 -17.17 -17.74
N VAL A 194 -1.69 -16.75 -16.99
CA VAL A 194 -2.75 -15.82 -17.47
C VAL A 194 -2.68 -14.55 -16.61
N PRO A 195 -1.94 -13.53 -17.04
CA PRO A 195 -1.87 -12.27 -16.32
C PRO A 195 -3.20 -11.54 -16.38
N MET A 196 -3.80 -11.25 -15.22
CA MET A 196 -5.03 -10.46 -15.14
C MET A 196 -5.15 -9.72 -13.80
N PRO A 197 -5.90 -8.60 -13.77
CA PRO A 197 -6.20 -7.87 -12.54
C PRO A 197 -6.83 -8.75 -11.46
N PHE A 198 -6.61 -8.42 -10.20
CA PHE A 198 -7.20 -9.16 -9.09
C PHE A 198 -8.74 -9.14 -9.13
N THR A 199 -9.33 -8.01 -9.49
CA THR A 199 -10.77 -7.79 -9.58
C THR A 199 -11.51 -8.68 -10.58
N GLU A 200 -10.80 -9.28 -11.53
CA GLU A 200 -11.38 -10.16 -12.57
C GLU A 200 -11.26 -11.66 -12.22
N THR A 201 -10.44 -11.98 -11.20
CA THR A 201 -10.01 -13.36 -10.93
C THR A 201 -11.16 -14.29 -10.51
N TYR A 202 -12.09 -13.80 -9.67
CA TYR A 202 -13.23 -14.61 -9.21
C TYR A 202 -14.09 -15.06 -10.39
N THR A 203 -14.51 -14.12 -11.22
CA THR A 203 -15.35 -14.38 -12.40
C THR A 203 -14.64 -15.32 -13.39
N ALA A 204 -13.33 -15.13 -13.60
CA ALA A 204 -12.56 -16.00 -14.48
C ALA A 204 -12.48 -17.45 -13.96
N LEU A 205 -12.33 -17.65 -12.64
CA LEU A 205 -12.41 -18.97 -12.00
C LEU A 205 -13.81 -19.55 -12.10
N GLU A 206 -14.84 -18.80 -11.77
CA GLU A 206 -16.23 -19.22 -11.82
C GLU A 206 -16.62 -19.72 -13.21
N GLN A 207 -16.28 -18.95 -14.24
CA GLN A 207 -16.57 -19.28 -15.65
C GLN A 207 -15.64 -20.37 -16.23
N GLY A 208 -14.57 -20.77 -15.55
CA GLY A 208 -13.61 -21.74 -16.06
C GLY A 208 -12.68 -21.20 -17.13
N ALA A 209 -12.56 -19.88 -17.25
CA ALA A 209 -11.58 -19.25 -18.13
C ALA A 209 -10.13 -19.53 -17.67
N ILE A 210 -9.95 -19.74 -16.36
CA ILE A 210 -8.71 -20.17 -15.72
C ILE A 210 -8.96 -21.40 -14.84
N ASP A 211 -7.91 -22.22 -14.65
CA ASP A 211 -7.95 -23.46 -13.86
C ASP A 211 -7.52 -23.23 -12.40
N GLY A 212 -6.84 -22.13 -12.14
CA GLY A 212 -6.34 -21.81 -10.82
C GLY A 212 -5.67 -20.45 -10.74
N MET A 213 -5.12 -20.16 -9.57
CA MET A 213 -4.40 -18.92 -9.27
C MET A 213 -3.35 -19.16 -8.20
N THR A 214 -2.49 -18.15 -7.97
CA THR A 214 -1.72 -18.03 -6.72
C THR A 214 -2.23 -16.86 -5.91
N ASN A 215 -2.36 -17.03 -4.58
CA ASN A 215 -2.82 -15.95 -3.71
C ASN A 215 -2.48 -16.24 -2.24
N PRO A 216 -2.24 -15.23 -1.40
CA PRO A 216 -2.16 -15.41 0.03
C PRO A 216 -3.47 -15.91 0.65
N LEU A 217 -3.35 -16.65 1.76
CA LEU A 217 -4.49 -17.26 2.45
C LEU A 217 -5.55 -16.25 2.87
N LEU A 218 -5.15 -15.04 3.25
CA LEU A 218 -6.06 -13.98 3.68
C LEU A 218 -7.06 -13.56 2.60
N ASN A 219 -6.69 -13.70 1.34
CA ASN A 219 -7.56 -13.34 0.22
C ASN A 219 -8.65 -14.38 -0.08
N ILE A 220 -8.53 -15.61 0.47
CA ILE A 220 -9.47 -16.70 0.16
C ILE A 220 -10.88 -16.40 0.67
N PRO A 221 -11.09 -16.14 1.97
CA PRO A 221 -12.43 -15.84 2.47
C PRO A 221 -12.95 -14.51 1.95
N ASP A 222 -12.08 -13.51 1.83
CA ASP A 222 -12.45 -12.17 1.35
C ASP A 222 -13.00 -12.18 -0.08
N GLY A 223 -12.29 -12.86 -0.98
CA GLY A 223 -12.69 -13.01 -2.38
C GLY A 223 -13.64 -14.17 -2.63
N LYS A 224 -14.09 -14.89 -1.58
CA LYS A 224 -14.92 -16.10 -1.67
C LYS A 224 -14.34 -17.19 -2.61
N TYR A 225 -13.03 -17.21 -2.73
CA TYR A 225 -12.35 -18.13 -3.66
C TYR A 225 -12.56 -19.60 -3.32
N ASN A 226 -12.89 -19.94 -2.07
CA ASN A 226 -13.30 -21.28 -1.66
C ASN A 226 -14.59 -21.77 -2.36
N GLU A 227 -15.42 -20.88 -2.89
CA GLU A 227 -16.61 -21.25 -3.68
C GLU A 227 -16.23 -21.76 -5.06
N VAL A 228 -15.19 -21.19 -5.68
CA VAL A 228 -14.80 -21.43 -7.09
C VAL A 228 -13.45 -22.16 -7.24
N SER A 229 -12.68 -22.35 -6.15
CA SER A 229 -11.39 -23.05 -6.12
C SER A 229 -11.42 -24.08 -4.98
N LYS A 230 -11.42 -25.37 -5.31
CA LYS A 230 -11.68 -26.44 -4.35
C LYS A 230 -10.42 -27.05 -3.73
N HIS A 231 -9.26 -26.78 -4.31
CA HIS A 231 -7.99 -27.34 -3.86
C HIS A 231 -7.03 -26.20 -3.50
N LEU A 232 -6.40 -26.35 -2.35
CA LEU A 232 -5.37 -25.47 -1.83
C LEU A 232 -4.12 -26.29 -1.57
N THR A 233 -2.98 -25.83 -2.07
CA THR A 233 -1.65 -26.40 -1.77
C THR A 233 -0.79 -25.33 -1.13
N LEU A 234 -0.32 -25.61 0.09
CA LEU A 234 0.57 -24.69 0.82
C LEU A 234 1.97 -24.81 0.26
N THR A 235 2.35 -23.85 -0.54
CA THR A 235 3.63 -23.82 -1.26
C THR A 235 4.58 -22.74 -0.75
N ASN A 236 4.07 -21.70 -0.09
CA ASN A 236 4.85 -20.56 0.40
C ASN A 236 5.86 -20.03 -0.63
N HIS A 237 5.50 -20.07 -1.92
CA HIS A 237 6.44 -19.88 -3.03
C HIS A 237 6.87 -18.45 -3.25
N MET A 238 6.09 -17.47 -2.78
CA MET A 238 6.40 -16.03 -2.88
C MET A 238 5.82 -15.26 -1.70
N TYR A 239 6.59 -14.38 -1.10
CA TYR A 239 6.07 -13.37 -0.19
C TYR A 239 5.45 -12.22 -0.99
N THR A 240 4.39 -11.60 -0.47
CA THR A 240 3.65 -10.56 -1.19
C THR A 240 3.63 -9.26 -0.39
N PRO A 241 4.66 -8.42 -0.50
CA PRO A 241 4.64 -7.11 0.11
C PRO A 241 3.64 -6.21 -0.61
N GLN A 242 2.79 -5.57 0.17
CA GLN A 242 1.96 -4.46 -0.29
C GLN A 242 2.72 -3.15 -0.10
N ILE A 243 2.46 -2.19 -0.94
CA ILE A 243 3.02 -0.84 -0.79
C ILE A 243 1.89 0.18 -0.70
N VAL A 244 1.97 1.05 0.29
CA VAL A 244 1.12 2.24 0.39
C VAL A 244 1.82 3.37 -0.34
N ILE A 245 1.15 3.94 -1.32
CA ILE A 245 1.68 5.01 -2.16
C ILE A 245 0.76 6.22 -2.17
N ALA A 246 1.36 7.40 -2.34
CA ALA A 246 0.66 8.65 -2.59
C ALA A 246 0.96 9.17 -4.00
N SER A 247 -0.01 9.86 -4.59
CA SER A 247 0.21 10.67 -5.79
C SER A 247 1.23 11.77 -5.48
N LYS A 248 2.29 11.87 -6.29
CA LYS A 248 3.26 12.97 -6.12
C LYS A 248 2.61 14.33 -6.34
N ARG A 249 1.62 14.43 -7.23
CA ARG A 249 0.86 15.68 -7.44
C ARG A 249 0.05 16.10 -6.22
N THR A 250 -0.52 15.15 -5.48
CA THR A 250 -1.17 15.41 -4.19
C THR A 250 -0.11 15.74 -3.14
N TRP A 251 0.95 14.93 -3.04
CA TRP A 251 2.04 15.08 -2.08
C TRP A 251 2.71 16.46 -2.12
N ASP A 252 2.98 16.97 -3.33
CA ASP A 252 3.65 18.26 -3.51
C ASP A 252 2.80 19.46 -3.03
N LYS A 253 1.47 19.29 -2.94
CA LYS A 253 0.55 20.29 -2.41
C LYS A 253 0.40 20.25 -0.89
N LEU A 254 0.97 19.23 -0.24
CA LEU A 254 0.91 19.08 1.21
C LEU A 254 2.02 19.88 1.88
N SER A 255 1.68 20.50 3.01
CA SER A 255 2.67 21.07 3.92
C SER A 255 3.55 19.98 4.53
N GLU A 256 4.67 20.35 5.13
CA GLU A 256 5.55 19.40 5.83
C GLU A 256 4.82 18.67 6.95
N GLU A 257 3.98 19.37 7.70
CA GLU A 257 3.17 18.78 8.77
C GLU A 257 2.14 17.79 8.21
N GLU A 258 1.42 18.14 7.13
CA GLU A 258 0.48 17.23 6.46
C GLU A 258 1.17 15.98 5.95
N ARG A 259 2.39 16.09 5.40
CA ARG A 259 3.21 14.94 4.99
C ARG A 259 3.58 14.04 6.15
N LYS A 260 4.00 14.61 7.29
CA LYS A 260 4.28 13.84 8.52
C LYS A 260 3.05 13.08 9.01
N ILE A 261 1.88 13.72 8.97
CA ILE A 261 0.61 13.07 9.33
C ILE A 261 0.34 11.84 8.45
N LEU A 262 0.50 11.95 7.13
CA LEU A 262 0.30 10.81 6.22
C LEU A 262 1.37 9.72 6.41
N GLN A 263 2.62 10.08 6.67
CA GLN A 263 3.69 9.11 6.93
C GLN A 263 3.42 8.28 8.18
N VAL A 264 2.96 8.90 9.27
CA VAL A 264 2.62 8.16 10.50
C VAL A 264 1.44 7.21 10.28
N GLY A 265 0.43 7.63 9.49
CA GLY A 265 -0.68 6.74 9.12
C GLY A 265 -0.22 5.49 8.38
N GLY A 266 0.84 5.60 7.59
CA GLY A 266 1.42 4.49 6.82
C GLY A 266 2.26 3.52 7.63
N HIS A 267 2.71 3.88 8.83
CA HIS A 267 3.64 3.05 9.61
C HIS A 267 3.11 1.64 9.89
N ARG A 268 4.02 0.67 9.91
CA ARG A 268 3.75 -0.76 10.11
C ARG A 268 3.06 -1.08 11.43
N ASP A 269 3.41 -0.40 12.50
CA ASP A 269 2.82 -0.58 13.84
C ASP A 269 1.34 -0.17 13.90
N ASN A 270 0.85 0.55 12.91
CA ASN A 270 -0.54 0.95 12.76
C ASN A 270 -1.35 -0.03 11.88
N ARG A 271 -0.74 -1.08 11.38
CA ARG A 271 -1.42 -2.19 10.73
C ARG A 271 -2.24 -2.94 11.78
N LEU A 272 -3.42 -3.34 11.39
CA LEU A 272 -4.02 -4.51 12.00
C LEU A 272 -3.17 -5.67 11.50
N SER A 273 -2.24 -6.13 12.35
CA SER A 273 -1.40 -7.26 12.03
C SER A 273 -2.30 -8.44 11.63
N ALA A 274 -1.97 -9.07 10.52
CA ALA A 274 -2.49 -10.38 10.14
C ALA A 274 -2.29 -11.43 11.25
N GLU A 275 -1.55 -11.10 12.30
CA GLU A 275 -1.30 -11.92 13.50
C GLU A 275 -2.57 -12.29 14.27
N GLY A 276 -3.67 -11.54 14.15
CA GLY A 276 -4.96 -11.93 14.72
C GLY A 276 -5.57 -13.20 14.10
N GLY A 277 -5.19 -13.53 12.85
CA GLY A 277 -5.69 -14.71 12.11
C GLY A 277 -4.71 -15.88 12.03
N ALA A 278 -3.42 -15.61 11.94
CA ALA A 278 -2.39 -16.65 11.73
C ALA A 278 -1.84 -17.26 13.04
N GLY A 279 -1.96 -16.56 14.16
CA GLY A 279 -1.43 -17.00 15.46
C GLY A 279 -2.18 -18.18 16.10
N ARG A 280 -3.36 -18.52 15.65
CA ARG A 280 -4.15 -19.65 16.21
C ARG A 280 -4.05 -20.97 15.43
N GLY A 281 -3.29 -21.01 14.35
CA GLY A 281 -3.17 -22.21 13.49
C GLY A 281 -1.83 -22.92 13.52
N ARG A 282 -0.83 -22.45 14.26
CA ARG A 282 0.54 -23.01 14.20
C ARG A 282 1.02 -23.81 15.43
N GLU A 283 0.19 -23.99 16.43
CA GLU A 283 0.50 -24.92 17.54
C GLU A 283 -0.11 -26.31 17.27
N GLY A 284 0.43 -27.09 16.33
CA GLY A 284 -0.08 -28.44 16.18
C GLY A 284 0.36 -29.27 14.98
N ALA A 285 1.35 -28.88 14.21
CA ALA A 285 1.84 -29.76 13.16
C ALA A 285 3.37 -29.76 13.10
N ARG A 286 3.99 -30.52 14.01
CA ARG A 286 5.31 -31.10 13.76
C ARG A 286 5.08 -32.42 13.02
N PRO A 287 5.65 -32.65 11.84
CA PRO A 287 5.69 -33.98 11.25
C PRO A 287 6.65 -34.84 12.05
N ALA A 288 6.24 -36.08 12.28
CA ALA A 288 7.07 -37.16 12.78
C ALA A 288 8.07 -37.61 11.70
#